data_b37ca5a64318775dc7339a75b28dbd81
#
_entry.id   b37ca5a64318775dc7339a75b28dbd81
#
_cell.length_a   1.000
_cell.length_b   1.000
_cell.length_c   1.000
_cell.angle_alpha   90.00
_cell.angle_beta   90.00
_cell.angle_gamma   90.00
#
_symmetry.space_group_name_H-M   'P 1'
#
loop_
_entity.id
_entity.type
_entity.pdbx_description
1 polymer ?
#
loop_
_entity_poly.entity_id
_entity_poly.type
_entity_poly.pdbx_seq_one_letter_code
_entity_poly.pdbx_strand_id
1 'polypeptide(L)'
;MVNHFNKSKSQKKIVVAMDSFKGSLTSLEAGNAVRDGILENYPDLDVQIFPVADGGEGTVEALTFGKEHVQTRTISVTGPVGTEVSARYTIYGQAGEKTAVLEMAQAAGLPLVPEERRNPMHTTTYGVGEMIRDAITCGCRKFILGIGGSATNDAGIGMLQALGFHFMDEAGREVGYGAEGLAQVRSITTEDVMPELASCTFQIACDVTNPLVGAQGCSAVFAPQKGADAKMVQEMDAAMNRYADIVEDMYRKDPSLMENQLTGYDEAGKNVDKNDRQSQVKNRMTPGAGAAGGLGYACLMFLHAVLKPGIDIVCLLYTSPSPRDR
;
A
#
# COMPACT_ATOMS: atom_id res chain seq x y z
N MET A 1 -2.72 51.39 -42.04
CA MET A 1 -2.18 50.61 -40.92
C MET A 1 -3.19 49.51 -40.61
N VAL A 2 -2.89 48.29 -41.02
CA VAL A 2 -3.76 47.12 -40.78
C VAL A 2 -3.17 46.40 -39.57
N ASN A 3 -3.87 46.47 -38.42
CA ASN A 3 -3.51 45.74 -37.20
C ASN A 3 -3.77 44.24 -37.46
N HIS A 4 -2.71 43.49 -37.71
CA HIS A 4 -2.74 42.02 -37.58
C HIS A 4 -2.77 41.66 -36.11
N PHE A 5 -3.96 41.43 -35.58
CA PHE A 5 -4.13 40.66 -34.36
C PHE A 5 -3.66 39.21 -34.64
N ASN A 6 -2.45 38.91 -34.21
CA ASN A 6 -1.98 37.54 -34.17
C ASN A 6 -2.84 36.80 -33.11
N LYS A 7 -3.94 36.17 -33.52
CA LYS A 7 -4.63 35.17 -32.73
C LYS A 7 -3.64 33.99 -32.58
N SER A 8 -2.97 33.89 -31.41
CA SER A 8 -2.32 32.65 -31.05
C SER A 8 -3.37 31.54 -31.15
N LYS A 9 -3.22 30.66 -32.13
CA LYS A 9 -4.04 29.45 -32.21
C LYS A 9 -3.81 28.72 -30.93
N SER A 10 -4.80 28.69 -30.07
CA SER A 10 -4.82 27.82 -28.90
C SER A 10 -4.65 26.40 -29.42
N GLN A 11 -3.46 25.85 -29.27
CA GLN A 11 -3.15 24.49 -29.69
C GLN A 11 -4.06 23.57 -28.84
N LYS A 12 -4.89 22.78 -29.53
CA LYS A 12 -5.77 21.84 -28.83
C LYS A 12 -4.91 20.81 -28.11
N LYS A 13 -5.11 20.68 -26.80
CA LYS A 13 -4.45 19.68 -25.97
C LYS A 13 -5.32 18.44 -25.86
N ILE A 14 -4.69 17.28 -25.98
CA ILE A 14 -5.31 15.98 -25.70
C ILE A 14 -4.58 15.39 -24.48
N VAL A 15 -5.35 14.91 -23.52
CA VAL A 15 -4.83 14.18 -22.36
C VAL A 15 -5.16 12.71 -22.55
N VAL A 16 -4.15 11.86 -22.45
CA VAL A 16 -4.28 10.41 -22.47
C VAL A 16 -3.95 9.93 -21.06
N ALA A 17 -4.96 9.45 -20.34
CA ALA A 17 -4.83 8.88 -19.00
C ALA A 17 -5.33 7.43 -19.04
N MET A 18 -4.44 6.48 -18.86
CA MET A 18 -4.74 5.04 -19.01
C MET A 18 -4.07 4.25 -17.88
N ASP A 19 -4.75 3.22 -17.41
CA ASP A 19 -4.16 2.18 -16.57
C ASP A 19 -3.42 1.14 -17.44
N SER A 20 -2.66 0.26 -16.80
CA SER A 20 -1.96 -0.85 -17.44
C SER A 20 -2.95 -1.88 -18.01
N PHE A 21 -2.56 -2.52 -19.11
CA PHE A 21 -3.23 -3.72 -19.61
C PHE A 21 -2.53 -4.94 -19.01
N LYS A 22 -3.06 -5.44 -17.91
CA LYS A 22 -2.45 -6.49 -17.08
C LYS A 22 -1.87 -7.64 -17.92
N GLY A 23 -0.55 -7.88 -17.76
CA GLY A 23 0.18 -8.90 -18.51
C GLY A 23 0.48 -8.59 -19.98
N SER A 24 0.20 -7.36 -20.46
CA SER A 24 0.42 -6.97 -21.88
C SER A 24 1.21 -5.66 -22.00
N LEU A 25 0.67 -4.54 -21.54
CA LEU A 25 1.28 -3.21 -21.67
C LEU A 25 1.26 -2.48 -20.33
N THR A 26 2.33 -1.77 -20.02
CA THR A 26 2.32 -0.78 -18.93
C THR A 26 1.42 0.40 -19.29
N SER A 27 1.03 1.19 -18.29
CA SER A 27 0.25 2.42 -18.48
C SER A 27 0.94 3.38 -19.45
N LEU A 28 2.26 3.52 -19.34
CA LEU A 28 3.05 4.41 -20.20
C LEU A 28 3.17 3.88 -21.66
N GLU A 29 3.38 2.57 -21.84
CA GLU A 29 3.40 1.95 -23.18
C GLU A 29 2.07 2.11 -23.89
N ALA A 30 0.96 1.85 -23.20
CA ALA A 30 -0.39 2.04 -23.73
C ALA A 30 -0.67 3.51 -24.10
N GLY A 31 -0.32 4.44 -23.20
CA GLY A 31 -0.43 5.87 -23.45
C GLY A 31 0.40 6.35 -24.64
N ASN A 32 1.64 5.86 -24.79
CA ASN A 32 2.49 6.16 -25.93
C ASN A 32 1.90 5.65 -27.24
N ALA A 33 1.39 4.42 -27.27
CA ALA A 33 0.77 3.85 -28.47
C ALA A 33 -0.44 4.68 -28.92
N VAL A 34 -1.27 5.14 -27.98
CA VAL A 34 -2.41 6.03 -28.29
C VAL A 34 -1.91 7.39 -28.81
N ARG A 35 -0.92 7.98 -28.15
CA ARG A 35 -0.33 9.26 -28.60
C ARG A 35 0.19 9.14 -30.04
N ASP A 36 0.95 8.10 -30.31
CA ASP A 36 1.59 7.91 -31.60
C ASP A 36 0.54 7.73 -32.71
N GLY A 37 -0.54 6.95 -32.47
CA GLY A 37 -1.66 6.83 -33.39
C GLY A 37 -2.45 8.14 -33.63
N ILE A 38 -2.54 9.01 -32.60
CA ILE A 38 -3.14 10.35 -32.75
C ILE A 38 -2.24 11.22 -33.63
N LEU A 39 -0.93 11.24 -33.35
CA LEU A 39 0.01 12.11 -34.07
C LEU A 39 0.25 11.70 -35.53
N GLU A 40 0.04 10.42 -35.89
CA GLU A 40 0.04 9.99 -37.30
C GLU A 40 -0.99 10.75 -38.17
N ASN A 41 -2.16 11.04 -37.56
CA ASN A 41 -3.25 11.70 -38.30
C ASN A 41 -3.35 13.20 -38.00
N TYR A 42 -2.84 13.63 -36.84
CA TYR A 42 -2.93 15.00 -36.34
C TYR A 42 -1.60 15.45 -35.73
N PRO A 43 -0.56 15.68 -36.54
CA PRO A 43 0.81 15.92 -36.04
C PRO A 43 0.97 17.25 -35.28
N ASP A 44 0.05 18.20 -35.43
CA ASP A 44 0.11 19.51 -34.76
C ASP A 44 -0.58 19.53 -33.39
N LEU A 45 -1.08 18.40 -32.87
CA LEU A 45 -1.74 18.34 -31.58
C LEU A 45 -0.72 18.19 -30.43
N ASP A 46 -0.98 18.86 -29.30
CA ASP A 46 -0.27 18.64 -28.05
C ASP A 46 -0.92 17.46 -27.31
N VAL A 47 -0.27 16.30 -27.33
CA VAL A 47 -0.76 15.08 -26.68
C VAL A 47 0.08 14.80 -25.44
N GLN A 48 -0.55 14.90 -24.26
CA GLN A 48 0.08 14.67 -22.97
C GLN A 48 -0.37 13.33 -22.39
N ILE A 49 0.57 12.53 -21.90
CA ILE A 49 0.30 11.23 -21.29
C ILE A 49 0.43 11.37 -19.76
N PHE A 50 -0.55 10.84 -19.05
CA PHE A 50 -0.55 10.73 -17.61
C PHE A 50 -0.82 9.27 -17.24
N PRO A 51 0.22 8.50 -16.86
CA PRO A 51 0.00 7.14 -16.38
C PRO A 51 -0.83 7.15 -15.10
N VAL A 52 -1.84 6.27 -15.04
CA VAL A 52 -2.69 6.09 -13.86
C VAL A 52 -2.61 4.64 -13.37
N ALA A 53 -2.94 4.41 -12.12
CA ALA A 53 -3.01 3.09 -11.51
C ALA A 53 -4.00 3.08 -10.35
N ASP A 54 -4.52 1.90 -10.03
CA ASP A 54 -5.54 1.65 -9.01
C ASP A 54 -4.96 1.21 -7.65
N GLY A 55 -3.65 1.33 -7.44
CA GLY A 55 -2.98 0.85 -6.21
C GLY A 55 -2.38 -0.55 -6.35
N GLY A 56 -2.54 -1.18 -7.53
CA GLY A 56 -1.89 -2.43 -7.91
C GLY A 56 -0.61 -2.21 -8.73
N GLU A 57 -0.41 -3.10 -9.71
CA GLU A 57 0.70 -3.02 -10.68
C GLU A 57 0.69 -1.70 -11.44
N GLY A 58 1.86 -1.04 -11.56
CA GLY A 58 2.01 0.25 -12.24
C GLY A 58 1.85 1.47 -11.32
N THR A 59 1.50 1.28 -10.05
CA THR A 59 1.36 2.38 -9.08
C THR A 59 2.68 3.13 -8.90
N VAL A 60 3.81 2.44 -8.85
CA VAL A 60 5.14 3.07 -8.73
C VAL A 60 5.41 3.94 -9.96
N GLU A 61 5.16 3.45 -11.18
CA GLU A 61 5.35 4.21 -12.42
C GLU A 61 4.48 5.47 -12.45
N ALA A 62 3.18 5.33 -12.15
CA ALA A 62 2.24 6.44 -12.15
C ALA A 62 2.61 7.52 -11.12
N LEU A 63 3.01 7.12 -9.92
CA LEU A 63 3.34 8.03 -8.82
C LEU A 63 4.70 8.72 -8.97
N THR A 64 5.61 8.15 -9.73
CA THR A 64 6.95 8.72 -9.95
C THR A 64 7.12 9.41 -11.30
N PHE A 65 6.12 9.31 -12.16
CA PHE A 65 6.13 9.97 -13.47
C PHE A 65 6.30 11.49 -13.33
N GLY A 66 7.29 12.05 -14.01
CA GLY A 66 7.60 13.49 -13.97
C GLY A 66 8.16 14.01 -12.65
N LYS A 67 8.49 13.14 -11.69
CA LYS A 67 9.16 13.55 -10.45
C LYS A 67 10.68 13.74 -10.69
N GLU A 68 11.27 14.65 -9.91
CA GLU A 68 12.72 14.84 -9.89
C GLU A 68 13.40 13.92 -8.85
N HIS A 69 14.69 13.64 -9.06
CA HIS A 69 15.51 12.82 -8.17
C HIS A 69 14.92 11.42 -7.90
N VAL A 70 14.43 10.78 -8.97
CA VAL A 70 13.87 9.43 -8.91
C VAL A 70 14.99 8.40 -8.93
N GLN A 71 14.99 7.50 -7.95
CA GLN A 71 15.92 6.39 -7.83
C GLN A 71 15.15 5.09 -7.61
N THR A 72 15.27 4.17 -8.55
CA THR A 72 14.75 2.79 -8.37
C THR A 72 15.79 1.94 -7.64
N ARG A 73 15.33 1.21 -6.62
CA ARG A 73 16.14 0.24 -5.87
C ARG A 73 15.61 -1.17 -6.13
N THR A 74 16.53 -2.10 -6.20
CA THR A 74 16.23 -3.54 -6.26
C THR A 74 16.98 -4.20 -5.12
N ILE A 75 16.26 -4.93 -4.29
CA ILE A 75 16.80 -5.61 -3.11
C ILE A 75 16.33 -7.06 -3.09
N SER A 76 17.09 -7.92 -2.42
CA SER A 76 16.68 -9.27 -2.12
C SER A 76 15.88 -9.28 -0.82
N VAL A 77 14.71 -9.91 -0.83
CA VAL A 77 13.80 -9.99 0.31
C VAL A 77 13.17 -11.38 0.41
N THR A 78 12.59 -11.66 1.55
CA THR A 78 11.81 -12.88 1.78
C THR A 78 10.52 -12.83 0.96
N GLY A 79 10.37 -13.75 0.03
CA GLY A 79 9.17 -13.91 -0.78
C GLY A 79 8.00 -14.54 0.00
N PRO A 80 6.81 -14.62 -0.64
CA PRO A 80 5.59 -15.03 0.06
C PRO A 80 5.63 -16.47 0.61
N VAL A 81 6.46 -17.33 0.04
CA VAL A 81 6.63 -18.74 0.48
C VAL A 81 7.95 -18.95 1.25
N GLY A 82 8.57 -17.91 1.78
CA GLY A 82 9.80 -17.96 2.55
C GLY A 82 11.08 -18.10 1.71
N THR A 83 10.98 -18.18 0.41
CA THR A 83 12.15 -18.18 -0.50
C THR A 83 12.51 -16.75 -0.87
N GLU A 84 13.81 -16.53 -1.14
CA GLU A 84 14.31 -15.22 -1.55
C GLU A 84 13.77 -14.80 -2.91
N VAL A 85 13.35 -13.53 -3.01
CA VAL A 85 12.88 -12.90 -4.25
C VAL A 85 13.51 -11.53 -4.44
N SER A 86 13.63 -11.10 -5.69
CA SER A 86 14.08 -9.75 -6.03
C SER A 86 12.89 -8.80 -6.04
N ALA A 87 12.87 -7.83 -5.12
CA ALA A 87 11.82 -6.83 -5.02
C ALA A 87 12.34 -5.44 -5.41
N ARG A 88 11.51 -4.70 -6.13
CA ARG A 88 11.85 -3.37 -6.63
C ARG A 88 10.92 -2.32 -6.05
N TYR A 89 11.47 -1.17 -5.66
CA TYR A 89 10.71 0.00 -5.25
C TYR A 89 11.44 1.28 -5.67
N THR A 90 10.76 2.42 -5.58
CA THR A 90 11.29 3.69 -6.06
C THR A 90 11.28 4.73 -4.95
N ILE A 91 12.36 5.51 -4.88
CA ILE A 91 12.51 6.67 -3.99
C ILE A 91 12.52 7.93 -4.87
N TYR A 92 11.82 8.97 -4.47
CA TYR A 92 11.92 10.30 -5.06
C TYR A 92 12.02 11.39 -3.99
N GLY A 93 12.47 12.59 -4.39
CA GLY A 93 12.65 13.74 -3.50
C GLY A 93 14.10 13.90 -3.03
N GLN A 94 14.34 15.00 -2.32
CA GLN A 94 15.67 15.40 -1.84
C GLN A 94 15.92 14.92 -0.41
N ALA A 95 17.19 15.06 0.05
CA ALA A 95 17.57 14.73 1.41
C ALA A 95 16.68 15.46 2.44
N GLY A 96 16.13 14.72 3.38
CA GLY A 96 15.19 15.21 4.40
C GLY A 96 13.70 15.12 4.01
N GLU A 97 13.38 14.94 2.72
CA GLU A 97 11.99 14.81 2.23
C GLU A 97 11.79 13.62 1.28
N LYS A 98 12.57 12.57 1.45
CA LYS A 98 12.47 11.37 0.60
C LYS A 98 11.17 10.63 0.82
N THR A 99 10.50 10.31 -0.29
CA THR A 99 9.31 9.47 -0.33
C THR A 99 9.65 8.15 -1.00
N ALA A 100 9.31 7.04 -0.37
CA ALA A 100 9.37 5.71 -0.97
C ALA A 100 8.00 5.29 -1.51
N VAL A 101 7.97 4.78 -2.72
CA VAL A 101 6.78 4.20 -3.35
C VAL A 101 7.03 2.72 -3.55
N LEU A 102 6.19 1.90 -2.93
CA LEU A 102 6.32 0.46 -2.89
C LEU A 102 5.02 -0.20 -3.39
N GLU A 103 5.16 -1.36 -4.00
CA GLU A 103 4.06 -2.27 -4.29
C GLU A 103 4.29 -3.56 -3.49
N MET A 104 3.37 -3.93 -2.62
CA MET A 104 3.51 -5.14 -1.81
C MET A 104 3.66 -6.40 -2.66
N ALA A 105 3.10 -6.39 -3.86
CA ALA A 105 3.16 -7.51 -4.81
C ALA A 105 4.60 -7.84 -5.27
N GLN A 106 5.55 -6.91 -5.15
CA GLN A 106 6.97 -7.17 -5.44
C GLN A 106 7.59 -8.18 -4.47
N ALA A 107 7.11 -8.24 -3.22
CA ALA A 107 7.62 -9.14 -2.18
C ALA A 107 6.62 -10.23 -1.76
N ALA A 108 5.31 -9.97 -1.88
CA ALA A 108 4.27 -10.85 -1.37
C ALA A 108 3.09 -11.02 -2.36
N GLY A 109 3.35 -10.85 -3.65
CA GLY A 109 2.36 -10.94 -4.72
C GLY A 109 2.00 -12.35 -5.12
N LEU A 110 0.77 -12.54 -5.58
CA LEU A 110 0.25 -13.82 -6.05
C LEU A 110 1.05 -14.42 -7.23
N PRO A 111 1.56 -13.62 -8.20
CA PRO A 111 2.42 -14.14 -9.27
C PRO A 111 3.73 -14.78 -8.80
N LEU A 112 4.21 -14.46 -7.59
CA LEU A 112 5.42 -15.05 -7.00
C LEU A 112 5.17 -16.47 -6.44
N VAL A 113 3.91 -16.90 -6.38
CA VAL A 113 3.53 -18.22 -5.85
C VAL A 113 3.02 -19.10 -7.00
N PRO A 114 3.77 -20.17 -7.36
CA PRO A 114 3.29 -21.16 -8.30
C PRO A 114 1.91 -21.68 -7.89
N GLU A 115 1.04 -21.96 -8.86
CA GLU A 115 -0.36 -22.27 -8.59
C GLU A 115 -0.50 -23.50 -7.66
N GLU A 116 0.32 -24.51 -7.86
CA GLU A 116 0.36 -25.72 -7.04
C GLU A 116 0.87 -25.53 -5.62
N ARG A 117 1.47 -24.36 -5.33
CA ARG A 117 1.98 -23.97 -4.00
C ARG A 117 1.15 -22.91 -3.31
N ARG A 118 0.05 -22.50 -3.92
CA ARG A 118 -0.87 -21.49 -3.33
C ARG A 118 -1.54 -22.05 -2.08
N ASN A 119 -1.13 -21.51 -0.95
CA ASN A 119 -1.73 -21.83 0.35
C ASN A 119 -1.56 -20.65 1.31
N PRO A 120 -2.60 -19.84 1.54
CA PRO A 120 -2.49 -18.63 2.37
C PRO A 120 -2.27 -18.92 3.86
N MET A 121 -2.35 -20.18 4.29
CA MET A 121 -1.96 -20.57 5.64
C MET A 121 -0.45 -20.35 5.90
N HIS A 122 0.38 -20.45 4.85
CA HIS A 122 1.84 -20.43 4.98
C HIS A 122 2.51 -19.25 4.28
N THR A 123 1.75 -18.39 3.59
CA THR A 123 2.33 -17.24 2.90
C THR A 123 2.48 -16.03 3.82
N THR A 124 3.59 -15.27 3.64
CA THR A 124 3.98 -14.17 4.54
C THR A 124 4.15 -12.84 3.83
N THR A 125 3.89 -11.76 4.58
CA THR A 125 4.19 -10.38 4.21
C THR A 125 5.58 -9.91 4.66
N TYR A 126 6.45 -10.79 5.18
CA TYR A 126 7.74 -10.43 5.78
C TYR A 126 8.60 -9.56 4.86
N GLY A 127 8.73 -9.92 3.59
CA GLY A 127 9.50 -9.16 2.60
C GLY A 127 8.97 -7.72 2.35
N VAL A 128 7.68 -7.47 2.59
CA VAL A 128 7.15 -6.10 2.53
C VAL A 128 7.76 -5.25 3.63
N GLY A 129 7.89 -5.79 4.85
CA GLY A 129 8.57 -5.12 5.95
C GLY A 129 10.06 -4.90 5.68
N GLU A 130 10.73 -5.86 5.02
CA GLU A 130 12.14 -5.70 4.60
C GLU A 130 12.30 -4.55 3.60
N MET A 131 11.38 -4.40 2.65
CA MET A 131 11.38 -3.25 1.72
C MET A 131 11.21 -1.92 2.47
N ILE A 132 10.29 -1.84 3.43
CA ILE A 132 10.08 -0.65 4.26
C ILE A 132 11.33 -0.34 5.07
N ARG A 133 11.95 -1.34 5.70
CA ARG A 133 13.18 -1.22 6.48
C ARG A 133 14.34 -0.68 5.64
N ASP A 134 14.55 -1.21 4.42
CA ASP A 134 15.59 -0.70 3.51
C ASP A 134 15.34 0.76 3.13
N ALA A 135 14.09 1.13 2.82
CA ALA A 135 13.72 2.50 2.49
C ALA A 135 13.93 3.47 3.67
N ILE A 136 13.62 3.06 4.91
CA ILE A 136 13.91 3.83 6.14
C ILE A 136 15.42 4.06 6.27
N THR A 137 16.23 3.02 6.03
CA THR A 137 17.70 3.09 6.06
C THR A 137 18.25 4.03 4.97
N CYS A 138 17.57 4.13 3.83
CA CYS A 138 17.88 5.12 2.78
C CYS A 138 17.45 6.55 3.12
N GLY A 139 16.87 6.79 4.30
CA GLY A 139 16.44 8.08 4.80
C GLY A 139 15.03 8.48 4.40
N CYS A 140 14.21 7.55 3.89
CA CYS A 140 12.80 7.82 3.63
C CYS A 140 12.02 7.92 4.94
N ARG A 141 11.05 8.84 4.98
CA ARG A 141 10.10 9.00 6.11
C ARG A 141 8.66 9.15 5.62
N LYS A 142 8.45 9.29 4.32
CA LYS A 142 7.13 9.29 3.68
C LYS A 142 7.01 8.03 2.82
N PHE A 143 5.91 7.33 2.95
CA PHE A 143 5.67 6.06 2.26
C PHE A 143 4.34 6.09 1.54
N ILE A 144 4.35 5.63 0.30
CA ILE A 144 3.14 5.29 -0.46
C ILE A 144 3.26 3.80 -0.78
N LEU A 145 2.30 3.01 -0.29
CA LEU A 145 2.31 1.56 -0.46
C LEU A 145 1.04 1.12 -1.19
N GLY A 146 1.21 0.57 -2.38
CA GLY A 146 0.17 -0.15 -3.09
C GLY A 146 0.04 -1.57 -2.52
N ILE A 147 -1.19 -1.98 -2.15
CA ILE A 147 -1.43 -3.27 -1.50
C ILE A 147 -2.25 -4.25 -2.34
N GLY A 148 -2.42 -3.98 -3.63
CA GLY A 148 -3.07 -4.88 -4.57
C GLY A 148 -2.26 -6.14 -4.88
N GLY A 149 -2.93 -7.20 -5.36
CA GLY A 149 -2.30 -8.41 -5.91
C GLY A 149 -1.67 -9.37 -4.89
N SER A 150 -2.05 -9.35 -3.61
CA SER A 150 -1.45 -10.14 -2.53
C SER A 150 -1.67 -11.65 -2.65
N ALA A 151 -0.65 -12.44 -2.24
CA ALA A 151 -0.74 -13.90 -2.04
C ALA A 151 -1.06 -14.29 -0.59
N THR A 152 -1.09 -13.34 0.33
CA THR A 152 -1.01 -13.55 1.77
C THR A 152 -2.35 -13.36 2.47
N ASN A 153 -2.49 -13.97 3.65
CA ASN A 153 -3.63 -13.81 4.56
C ASN A 153 -3.17 -13.87 6.03
N ASP A 154 -2.09 -13.17 6.33
CA ASP A 154 -1.39 -13.18 7.62
C ASP A 154 -1.66 -11.94 8.49
N ALA A 155 -2.71 -11.17 8.17
CA ALA A 155 -3.02 -9.89 8.84
C ALA A 155 -1.83 -8.90 8.90
N GLY A 156 -0.82 -9.08 8.03
CA GLY A 156 0.37 -8.24 8.00
C GLY A 156 1.38 -8.51 9.12
N ILE A 157 1.23 -9.59 9.92
CA ILE A 157 2.19 -9.87 11.00
C ILE A 157 3.60 -10.08 10.48
N GLY A 158 3.78 -10.71 9.31
CA GLY A 158 5.11 -10.88 8.70
C GLY A 158 5.78 -9.53 8.44
N MET A 159 5.08 -8.55 7.84
CA MET A 159 5.60 -7.20 7.65
C MET A 159 6.02 -6.57 8.97
N LEU A 160 5.20 -6.69 10.00
CA LEU A 160 5.47 -6.12 11.32
C LEU A 160 6.67 -6.81 11.99
N GLN A 161 6.81 -8.16 11.86
CA GLN A 161 7.98 -8.88 12.36
C GLN A 161 9.29 -8.35 11.74
N ALA A 162 9.31 -8.10 10.43
CA ALA A 162 10.47 -7.51 9.77
C ALA A 162 10.79 -6.07 10.23
N LEU A 163 9.81 -5.37 10.81
CA LEU A 163 9.96 -4.02 11.40
C LEU A 163 10.28 -4.04 12.90
N GLY A 164 10.41 -5.24 13.51
CA GLY A 164 10.81 -5.41 14.91
C GLY A 164 9.66 -5.56 15.91
N PHE A 165 8.43 -5.78 15.44
CA PHE A 165 7.35 -6.23 16.31
C PHE A 165 7.47 -7.75 16.53
N HIS A 166 7.22 -8.20 17.75
CA HIS A 166 7.24 -9.62 18.07
C HIS A 166 5.84 -10.13 18.42
N PHE A 167 5.47 -11.25 17.84
CA PHE A 167 4.20 -11.93 18.04
C PHE A 167 4.46 -13.26 18.74
N MET A 168 4.03 -13.40 19.99
CA MET A 168 4.37 -14.52 20.84
C MET A 168 3.23 -15.52 20.99
N ASP A 169 3.55 -16.79 21.00
CA ASP A 169 2.65 -17.90 21.34
C ASP A 169 2.40 -18.01 22.86
N GLU A 170 1.62 -18.99 23.29
CA GLU A 170 1.33 -19.25 24.70
C GLU A 170 2.59 -19.62 25.53
N ALA A 171 3.62 -20.14 24.90
CA ALA A 171 4.89 -20.49 25.53
C ALA A 171 5.91 -19.33 25.51
N GLY A 172 5.54 -18.15 25.01
CA GLY A 172 6.42 -16.99 24.88
C GLY A 172 7.46 -17.12 23.77
N ARG A 173 7.20 -17.94 22.76
CA ARG A 173 8.06 -18.09 21.57
C ARG A 173 7.49 -17.28 20.42
N GLU A 174 8.37 -16.73 19.59
CA GLU A 174 7.99 -16.06 18.36
C GLU A 174 7.16 -17.01 17.45
N VAL A 175 6.02 -16.54 16.93
CA VAL A 175 5.20 -17.31 16.00
C VAL A 175 5.83 -17.37 14.62
N GLY A 176 5.52 -18.44 13.87
CA GLY A 176 5.93 -18.57 12.47
C GLY A 176 5.15 -17.66 11.52
N TYR A 177 5.41 -17.82 10.23
CA TYR A 177 4.78 -17.06 9.16
C TYR A 177 3.35 -17.54 8.86
N GLY A 178 2.61 -16.69 8.14
CA GLY A 178 1.32 -17.00 7.54
C GLY A 178 0.16 -16.98 8.55
N ALA A 179 -1.01 -17.39 8.05
CA ALA A 179 -2.21 -17.48 8.89
C ALA A 179 -2.08 -18.54 9.98
N GLU A 180 -1.24 -19.57 9.78
CA GLU A 180 -0.93 -20.58 10.79
C GLU A 180 -0.20 -19.94 11.99
N GLY A 181 0.81 -19.09 11.72
CA GLY A 181 1.49 -18.31 12.76
C GLY A 181 0.54 -17.34 13.44
N LEU A 182 -0.27 -16.61 12.67
CA LEU A 182 -1.30 -15.70 13.20
C LEU A 182 -2.24 -16.39 14.20
N ALA A 183 -2.63 -17.63 13.94
CA ALA A 183 -3.52 -18.38 14.81
C ALA A 183 -2.93 -18.67 16.19
N GLN A 184 -1.61 -18.65 16.32
CA GLN A 184 -0.87 -18.94 17.55
C GLN A 184 -0.60 -17.68 18.39
N VAL A 185 -0.81 -16.48 17.87
CA VAL A 185 -0.53 -15.22 18.59
C VAL A 185 -1.34 -15.14 19.89
N ARG A 186 -0.65 -14.81 20.99
CA ARG A 186 -1.23 -14.57 22.32
C ARG A 186 -0.82 -13.24 22.91
N SER A 187 0.36 -12.72 22.55
CA SER A 187 0.82 -11.40 22.98
C SER A 187 1.69 -10.75 21.92
N ILE A 188 1.84 -9.43 22.04
CA ILE A 188 2.61 -8.60 21.13
C ILE A 188 3.58 -7.79 21.98
N THR A 189 4.86 -7.73 21.57
CA THR A 189 5.87 -6.84 22.17
C THR A 189 6.47 -5.93 21.10
N THR A 190 6.96 -4.77 21.53
CA THR A 190 7.40 -3.68 20.63
C THR A 190 8.81 -3.20 20.98
N GLU A 191 9.57 -3.98 21.75
CA GLU A 191 10.87 -3.56 22.30
C GLU A 191 11.93 -3.35 21.21
N ASP A 192 11.86 -4.12 20.11
CA ASP A 192 12.83 -4.06 19.00
C ASP A 192 12.32 -3.30 17.77
N VAL A 193 11.18 -2.61 17.91
CA VAL A 193 10.63 -1.81 16.80
C VAL A 193 11.59 -0.70 16.42
N MET A 194 11.85 -0.57 15.12
CA MET A 194 12.73 0.48 14.59
C MET A 194 12.29 1.88 15.07
N PRO A 195 13.16 2.61 15.81
CA PRO A 195 12.80 3.94 16.34
C PRO A 195 12.37 4.94 15.27
N GLU A 196 12.97 4.83 14.07
CA GLU A 196 12.68 5.70 12.94
C GLU A 196 11.24 5.58 12.45
N LEU A 197 10.59 4.46 12.72
CA LEU A 197 9.20 4.20 12.31
C LEU A 197 8.23 5.24 12.90
N ALA A 198 8.51 5.72 14.11
CA ALA A 198 7.72 6.76 14.78
C ALA A 198 7.71 8.11 14.02
N SER A 199 8.70 8.36 13.15
CA SER A 199 8.80 9.56 12.32
C SER A 199 8.29 9.34 10.89
N CYS A 200 7.83 8.13 10.57
CA CYS A 200 7.34 7.79 9.24
C CYS A 200 5.85 8.09 9.08
N THR A 201 5.44 8.43 7.87
CA THR A 201 4.05 8.58 7.48
C THR A 201 3.72 7.63 6.35
N PHE A 202 2.55 6.98 6.41
CA PHE A 202 2.14 5.97 5.45
C PHE A 202 0.81 6.35 4.80
N GLN A 203 0.80 6.38 3.46
CA GLN A 203 -0.42 6.39 2.65
C GLN A 203 -0.52 5.04 1.93
N ILE A 204 -1.67 4.41 2.03
CA ILE A 204 -1.93 3.11 1.45
C ILE A 204 -2.92 3.27 0.30
N ALA A 205 -2.49 2.90 -0.90
CA ALA A 205 -3.37 2.81 -2.07
C ALA A 205 -4.22 1.54 -1.95
N CYS A 206 -5.52 1.72 -1.70
CA CYS A 206 -6.45 0.64 -1.40
C CYS A 206 -7.84 0.97 -1.95
N ASP A 207 -8.30 0.22 -2.95
CA ASP A 207 -9.61 0.41 -3.60
C ASP A 207 -10.70 -0.52 -3.05
N VAL A 208 -10.38 -1.38 -2.07
CA VAL A 208 -11.35 -2.26 -1.43
C VAL A 208 -11.75 -1.74 -0.05
N THR A 209 -13.02 -1.94 0.29
CA THR A 209 -13.60 -1.48 1.56
C THR A 209 -13.92 -2.62 2.53
N ASN A 210 -13.47 -3.84 2.20
CA ASN A 210 -13.73 -5.03 3.02
C ASN A 210 -13.16 -4.86 4.43
N PRO A 211 -13.93 -5.22 5.48
CA PRO A 211 -13.41 -5.30 6.84
C PRO A 211 -12.41 -6.47 6.97
N LEU A 212 -11.73 -6.54 8.11
CA LEU A 212 -10.79 -7.63 8.37
C LEU A 212 -11.48 -8.99 8.41
N VAL A 213 -12.65 -9.08 9.04
CA VAL A 213 -13.30 -10.32 9.43
C VAL A 213 -14.77 -10.39 9.01
N GLY A 214 -15.35 -11.60 9.10
CA GLY A 214 -16.75 -11.86 8.82
C GLY A 214 -17.04 -12.21 7.35
N ALA A 215 -18.32 -12.27 6.98
CA ALA A 215 -18.74 -12.70 5.64
C ALA A 215 -18.22 -11.83 4.48
N GLN A 216 -17.91 -10.57 4.76
CA GLN A 216 -17.28 -9.63 3.83
C GLN A 216 -15.79 -9.40 4.17
N GLY A 217 -15.25 -10.17 5.09
CA GLY A 217 -13.87 -10.09 5.55
C GLY A 217 -12.85 -10.63 4.54
N CYS A 218 -11.58 -10.35 4.81
CA CYS A 218 -10.50 -10.69 3.88
C CYS A 218 -10.40 -12.19 3.58
N SER A 219 -10.57 -13.04 4.59
CA SER A 219 -10.49 -14.50 4.43
C SER A 219 -11.64 -15.03 3.58
N ALA A 220 -12.88 -14.58 3.85
CA ALA A 220 -14.06 -15.03 3.11
C ALA A 220 -14.02 -14.60 1.63
N VAL A 221 -13.59 -13.38 1.35
CA VAL A 221 -13.67 -12.79 0.00
C VAL A 221 -12.43 -13.10 -0.84
N PHE A 222 -11.23 -13.02 -0.27
CA PHE A 222 -10.01 -13.05 -1.05
C PHE A 222 -9.14 -14.30 -0.87
N ALA A 223 -9.32 -15.09 0.19
CA ALA A 223 -8.48 -16.26 0.40
C ALA A 223 -8.72 -17.41 -0.59
N PRO A 224 -9.94 -17.65 -1.12
CA PRO A 224 -10.16 -18.70 -2.11
C PRO A 224 -9.29 -18.57 -3.37
N GLN A 225 -9.12 -17.36 -3.92
CA GLN A 225 -8.23 -17.13 -5.08
C GLN A 225 -6.73 -17.36 -4.77
N LYS A 226 -6.38 -17.42 -3.48
CA LYS A 226 -5.02 -17.68 -2.98
C LYS A 226 -4.80 -19.15 -2.63
N GLY A 227 -5.78 -20.02 -2.92
CA GLY A 227 -5.72 -21.46 -2.72
C GLY A 227 -6.36 -21.97 -1.43
N ALA A 228 -7.15 -21.14 -0.71
CA ALA A 228 -7.85 -21.59 0.48
C ALA A 228 -9.13 -22.37 0.15
N ASP A 229 -9.32 -23.48 0.83
CA ASP A 229 -10.60 -24.17 0.88
C ASP A 229 -11.55 -23.55 1.95
N ALA A 230 -12.78 -24.04 2.01
CA ALA A 230 -13.79 -23.51 2.92
C ALA A 230 -13.41 -23.67 4.41
N LYS A 231 -12.67 -24.72 4.77
CA LYS A 231 -12.21 -24.95 6.14
C LYS A 231 -11.10 -23.95 6.50
N MET A 232 -10.12 -23.78 5.62
CA MET A 232 -9.07 -22.77 5.80
C MET A 232 -9.65 -21.36 5.96
N VAL A 233 -10.67 -21.00 5.15
CA VAL A 233 -11.35 -19.69 5.27
C VAL A 233 -11.90 -19.48 6.68
N GLN A 234 -12.59 -20.48 7.24
CA GLN A 234 -13.14 -20.40 8.60
C GLN A 234 -12.05 -20.30 9.67
N GLU A 235 -10.99 -21.11 9.55
CA GLU A 235 -9.84 -21.09 10.47
C GLU A 235 -9.13 -19.75 10.46
N MET A 236 -8.90 -19.19 9.29
CA MET A 236 -8.27 -17.88 9.10
C MET A 236 -9.14 -16.74 9.65
N ASP A 237 -10.44 -16.73 9.37
CA ASP A 237 -11.33 -15.68 9.89
C ASP A 237 -11.39 -15.72 11.42
N ALA A 238 -11.44 -16.92 12.02
CA ALA A 238 -11.39 -17.10 13.47
C ALA A 238 -10.03 -16.64 14.06
N ALA A 239 -8.91 -16.90 13.36
CA ALA A 239 -7.59 -16.43 13.78
C ALA A 239 -7.50 -14.90 13.71
N MET A 240 -7.98 -14.28 12.63
CA MET A 240 -8.08 -12.83 12.47
C MET A 240 -8.88 -12.17 13.58
N ASN A 241 -10.02 -12.76 13.96
CA ASN A 241 -10.85 -12.25 15.06
C ASN A 241 -10.08 -12.26 16.39
N ARG A 242 -9.44 -13.39 16.75
CA ARG A 242 -8.64 -13.48 17.97
C ARG A 242 -7.47 -12.49 18.00
N TYR A 243 -6.78 -12.37 16.88
CA TYR A 243 -5.70 -11.41 16.72
C TYR A 243 -6.18 -9.97 16.90
N ALA A 244 -7.30 -9.62 16.29
CA ALA A 244 -7.90 -8.30 16.45
C ALA A 244 -8.32 -8.02 17.90
N ASP A 245 -8.83 -9.03 18.64
CA ASP A 245 -9.11 -8.88 20.09
C ASP A 245 -7.84 -8.51 20.86
N ILE A 246 -6.72 -9.16 20.58
CA ILE A 246 -5.43 -8.87 21.22
C ILE A 246 -4.96 -7.45 20.92
N VAL A 247 -5.00 -7.06 19.65
CA VAL A 247 -4.57 -5.72 19.21
C VAL A 247 -5.46 -4.63 19.81
N GLU A 248 -6.77 -4.78 19.70
CA GLU A 248 -7.73 -3.80 20.23
C GLU A 248 -7.66 -3.69 21.76
N ASP A 249 -7.38 -4.80 22.47
CA ASP A 249 -7.11 -4.82 23.90
C ASP A 249 -5.81 -4.10 24.29
N MET A 250 -4.76 -4.25 23.48
CA MET A 250 -3.49 -3.55 23.68
C MET A 250 -3.72 -2.04 23.66
N TYR A 251 -4.42 -1.53 22.67
CA TYR A 251 -4.76 -0.10 22.57
C TYR A 251 -5.70 0.38 23.69
N ARG A 252 -6.61 -0.48 24.16
CA ARG A 252 -7.51 -0.15 25.27
C ARG A 252 -6.74 -0.02 26.60
N LYS A 253 -5.70 -0.84 26.80
CA LYS A 253 -4.86 -0.83 28.00
C LYS A 253 -3.86 0.32 28.01
N ASP A 254 -3.36 0.70 26.85
CA ASP A 254 -2.46 1.84 26.67
C ASP A 254 -2.98 2.79 25.58
N PRO A 255 -3.87 3.73 25.95
CA PRO A 255 -4.38 4.73 25.02
C PRO A 255 -3.31 5.65 24.42
N SER A 256 -2.11 5.75 25.02
CA SER A 256 -1.01 6.56 24.47
C SER A 256 -0.52 6.04 23.11
N LEU A 257 -0.67 4.75 22.89
CA LEU A 257 -0.42 4.14 21.57
C LEU A 257 -1.36 4.68 20.49
N MET A 258 -2.57 5.14 20.88
CA MET A 258 -3.52 5.81 20.00
C MET A 258 -3.21 7.29 19.77
N GLU A 259 -2.54 7.97 20.69
CA GLU A 259 -2.28 9.41 20.54
C GLU A 259 -1.48 9.70 19.28
N ASN A 260 -0.59 8.81 18.90
CA ASN A 260 0.12 8.89 17.62
C ASN A 260 -0.80 8.66 16.39
N GLN A 261 -1.93 7.95 16.55
CA GLN A 261 -2.96 7.81 15.51
C GLN A 261 -3.80 9.08 15.35
N LEU A 262 -3.90 9.88 16.42
CA LEU A 262 -4.78 11.05 16.50
C LEU A 262 -4.10 12.38 16.13
N THR A 263 -2.81 12.38 15.85
CA THR A 263 -2.07 13.56 15.33
C THR A 263 -2.31 13.78 13.84
N GLY A 264 -3.40 13.26 13.28
CA GLY A 264 -3.78 13.42 11.88
C GLY A 264 -4.56 14.70 11.63
N TYR A 265 -4.20 15.34 10.57
CA TYR A 265 -5.10 16.20 9.82
C TYR A 265 -6.16 15.31 9.17
N ASP A 266 -7.39 15.79 9.03
CA ASP A 266 -8.42 15.13 8.22
C ASP A 266 -7.94 14.98 6.76
N GLU A 267 -8.69 14.25 5.95
CA GLU A 267 -8.40 14.05 4.52
C GLU A 267 -8.22 15.35 3.74
N ALA A 268 -8.70 16.49 4.30
CA ALA A 268 -8.60 17.85 3.76
C ALA A 268 -7.45 18.68 4.38
N GLY A 269 -6.63 18.10 5.29
CA GLY A 269 -5.52 18.79 5.95
C GLY A 269 -5.95 19.74 7.06
N LYS A 270 -7.17 19.59 7.63
CA LYS A 270 -7.65 20.38 8.78
C LYS A 270 -7.43 19.63 10.08
N ASN A 271 -7.07 20.36 11.15
CA ASN A 271 -7.01 19.83 12.51
C ASN A 271 -8.38 19.27 12.91
N VAL A 272 -8.45 17.98 13.18
CA VAL A 272 -9.67 17.31 13.64
C VAL A 272 -9.90 17.61 15.14
N ASP A 273 -11.11 18.03 15.52
CA ASP A 273 -11.48 18.31 16.90
C ASP A 273 -11.32 17.04 17.78
N LYS A 274 -10.83 17.22 19.02
CA LYS A 274 -10.61 16.10 19.96
C LYS A 274 -11.87 15.27 20.23
N ASN A 275 -13.05 15.85 20.14
CA ASN A 275 -14.32 15.17 20.35
C ASN A 275 -14.78 14.33 19.15
N ASP A 276 -14.40 14.70 17.92
CA ASP A 276 -14.63 13.91 16.71
C ASP A 276 -13.66 12.71 16.59
N ARG A 277 -12.54 12.77 17.28
CA ARG A 277 -11.46 11.75 17.24
C ARG A 277 -11.90 10.40 17.83
N GLN A 278 -12.75 10.41 18.85
CA GLN A 278 -13.21 9.19 19.51
C GLN A 278 -14.18 8.37 18.63
N SER A 279 -14.84 8.98 17.65
CA SER A 279 -15.67 8.30 16.66
C SER A 279 -14.86 7.69 15.50
N GLN A 280 -13.57 8.02 15.37
CA GLN A 280 -12.66 7.55 14.31
C GLN A 280 -11.65 6.49 14.77
N VAL A 281 -11.88 5.84 15.91
CA VAL A 281 -11.01 4.74 16.36
C VAL A 281 -11.03 3.62 15.34
N LYS A 282 -9.90 3.41 14.69
CA LYS A 282 -9.71 2.34 13.72
C LYS A 282 -9.80 0.98 14.42
N ASN A 283 -10.41 0.01 13.76
CA ASN A 283 -10.63 -1.33 14.28
C ASN A 283 -10.78 -2.33 13.13
N ARG A 284 -11.05 -3.60 13.46
CA ARG A 284 -11.25 -4.68 12.49
C ARG A 284 -12.37 -4.41 11.47
N MET A 285 -13.34 -3.55 11.77
CA MET A 285 -14.46 -3.21 10.89
C MET A 285 -14.18 -1.96 10.04
N THR A 286 -13.04 -1.30 10.22
CA THR A 286 -12.66 -0.14 9.40
C THR A 286 -12.61 -0.54 7.92
N PRO A 287 -13.25 0.22 7.01
CA PRO A 287 -13.17 -0.04 5.58
C PRO A 287 -11.70 -0.13 5.11
N GLY A 288 -11.39 -1.20 4.36
CA GLY A 288 -10.03 -1.47 3.89
C GLY A 288 -9.14 -2.25 4.87
N ALA A 289 -9.58 -2.49 6.11
CA ALA A 289 -8.83 -3.31 7.06
C ALA A 289 -8.53 -4.72 6.52
N GLY A 290 -9.46 -5.30 5.75
CA GLY A 290 -9.28 -6.60 5.10
C GLY A 290 -8.43 -6.59 3.83
N ALA A 291 -8.03 -5.44 3.33
CA ALA A 291 -7.23 -5.38 2.11
C ALA A 291 -5.95 -6.20 2.24
N ALA A 292 -5.57 -6.86 1.14
CA ALA A 292 -4.34 -7.68 1.06
C ALA A 292 -4.22 -8.74 2.19
N GLY A 293 -5.35 -9.41 2.54
CA GLY A 293 -5.34 -10.44 3.57
C GLY A 293 -5.06 -9.92 4.97
N GLY A 294 -5.55 -8.71 5.26
CA GLY A 294 -5.41 -8.03 6.54
C GLY A 294 -4.18 -7.15 6.66
N LEU A 295 -3.35 -7.01 5.62
CA LEU A 295 -2.25 -6.04 5.61
C LEU A 295 -2.76 -4.61 5.84
N GLY A 296 -3.96 -4.27 5.30
CA GLY A 296 -4.64 -3.02 5.58
C GLY A 296 -4.84 -2.76 7.07
N TYR A 297 -5.23 -3.80 7.84
CA TYR A 297 -5.38 -3.71 9.30
C TYR A 297 -4.04 -3.42 10.00
N ALA A 298 -2.96 -4.14 9.62
CA ALA A 298 -1.64 -3.88 10.16
C ALA A 298 -1.19 -2.43 9.89
N CYS A 299 -1.38 -1.94 8.68
CA CYS A 299 -1.05 -0.56 8.32
C CYS A 299 -1.87 0.46 9.13
N LEU A 300 -3.16 0.21 9.32
CA LEU A 300 -4.04 1.08 10.09
C LEU A 300 -3.66 1.13 11.57
N MET A 301 -3.42 -0.05 12.18
CA MET A 301 -3.22 -0.15 13.61
C MET A 301 -1.78 0.17 14.04
N PHE A 302 -0.77 -0.32 13.34
CA PHE A 302 0.63 -0.24 13.77
C PHE A 302 1.44 0.84 13.06
N LEU A 303 1.11 1.16 11.80
CA LEU A 303 1.80 2.20 11.03
C LEU A 303 1.02 3.51 10.97
N HIS A 304 -0.12 3.58 11.63
CA HIS A 304 -1.02 4.76 11.66
C HIS A 304 -1.35 5.30 10.28
N ALA A 305 -1.43 4.40 9.30
CA ALA A 305 -1.59 4.72 7.90
C ALA A 305 -2.95 5.35 7.58
N VAL A 306 -2.97 6.13 6.50
CA VAL A 306 -4.20 6.63 5.86
C VAL A 306 -4.44 5.79 4.61
N LEU A 307 -5.61 5.12 4.54
CA LEU A 307 -6.04 4.41 3.35
C LEU A 307 -6.75 5.39 2.40
N LYS A 308 -6.38 5.36 1.13
CA LYS A 308 -6.98 6.18 0.07
C LYS A 308 -7.17 5.34 -1.19
N PRO A 309 -8.19 5.60 -2.00
CA PRO A 309 -8.27 5.04 -3.33
C PRO A 309 -6.98 5.32 -4.11
N GLY A 310 -6.48 4.31 -4.83
CA GLY A 310 -5.24 4.45 -5.60
C GLY A 310 -5.32 5.60 -6.59
N ILE A 311 -6.45 5.74 -7.27
CA ILE A 311 -6.69 6.83 -8.21
C ILE A 311 -6.61 8.21 -7.55
N ASP A 312 -7.08 8.38 -6.30
CA ASP A 312 -7.02 9.66 -5.60
C ASP A 312 -5.58 10.06 -5.29
N ILE A 313 -4.73 9.09 -4.90
CA ILE A 313 -3.31 9.33 -4.66
C ILE A 313 -2.62 9.76 -5.96
N VAL A 314 -2.90 9.12 -7.07
CA VAL A 314 -2.32 9.43 -8.39
C VAL A 314 -2.86 10.77 -8.91
N CYS A 315 -4.17 11.00 -8.87
CA CYS A 315 -4.78 12.25 -9.36
C CYS A 315 -4.33 13.49 -8.58
N LEU A 316 -4.16 13.39 -7.27
CA LEU A 316 -3.66 14.51 -6.45
C LEU A 316 -2.26 14.98 -6.89
N LEU A 317 -1.44 14.10 -7.47
CA LEU A 317 -0.13 14.46 -8.00
C LEU A 317 -0.22 15.34 -9.26
N TYR A 318 -1.24 15.10 -10.09
CA TYR A 318 -1.44 15.84 -11.34
C TYR A 318 -2.30 17.09 -11.17
N THR A 319 -3.12 17.16 -10.13
CA THR A 319 -4.07 18.27 -9.87
C THR A 319 -3.63 19.21 -8.75
N SER A 320 -2.58 18.88 -8.00
CA SER A 320 -2.02 19.80 -6.99
C SER A 320 -1.47 21.05 -7.70
N PRO A 321 -1.94 22.28 -7.35
CA PRO A 321 -1.44 23.48 -7.98
C PRO A 321 0.08 23.59 -7.77
N SER A 322 0.80 23.79 -8.87
CA SER A 322 2.22 24.06 -8.84
C SER A 322 2.50 25.28 -7.95
N PRO A 323 3.63 25.34 -7.23
CA PRO A 323 4.05 26.56 -6.53
C PRO A 323 4.13 27.81 -7.43
N ARG A 324 4.11 27.62 -8.76
CA ARG A 324 4.10 28.71 -9.75
C ARG A 324 2.69 29.24 -10.05
N ASP A 325 1.63 28.57 -9.57
CA ASP A 325 0.24 28.94 -9.78
C ASP A 325 -0.36 29.66 -8.54
N ARG A 326 0.48 30.05 -7.59
CA ARG A 326 0.12 30.87 -6.41
C ARG A 326 0.62 32.30 -6.57
#